data_6eb6b4fdc858426e4df40e8932ffd170
#
_entry.id   6eb6b4fdc858426e4df40e8932ffd170
#
_cell.length_a   1.000
_cell.length_b   1.000
_cell.length_c   1.000
_cell.angle_alpha   90.00
_cell.angle_beta   90.00
_cell.angle_gamma   90.00
#
_symmetry.space_group_name_H-M   'P 1'
#
loop_
_entity.id
_entity.type
_entity.pdbx_description
1 polymer ?
#
loop_
_entity_poly.entity_id
_entity_poly.type
_entity_poly.pdbx_seq_one_letter_code
_entity_poly.pdbx_strand_id
1 'polypeptide(L)'
;MAYEVKVPDMGEEAEGQATVSYWKVAEGDRIEKDDDLVELTTDKGAFVIPSPVSGTVAEIRAEEGDVVEVGSVLAIINEEG
;
A
#
# COMPACT_ATOMS: atom_id res chain seq x y z
N MET A 1 -12.69 -10.99 5.78
CA MET A 1 -13.23 -9.60 5.77
C MET A 1 -12.32 -8.72 4.93
N ALA A 2 -12.90 -7.80 4.21
CA ALA A 2 -12.10 -6.91 3.38
C ALA A 2 -11.45 -5.82 4.25
N TYR A 3 -10.14 -5.67 4.10
CA TYR A 3 -9.38 -4.67 4.81
C TYR A 3 -8.80 -3.69 3.80
N GLU A 4 -9.03 -2.40 4.01
CA GLU A 4 -8.49 -1.38 3.13
C GLU A 4 -7.10 -0.98 3.59
N VAL A 5 -6.11 -1.14 2.71
CA VAL A 5 -4.76 -0.66 2.97
C VAL A 5 -4.69 0.78 2.45
N LYS A 6 -4.47 1.72 3.35
CA LYS A 6 -4.45 3.14 3.01
C LYS A 6 -3.05 3.70 3.10
N VAL A 7 -2.83 4.78 2.37
CA VAL A 7 -1.58 5.53 2.47
C VAL A 7 -1.49 6.11 3.87
N PRO A 8 -0.43 5.76 4.63
CA PRO A 8 -0.29 6.28 6.00
C PRO A 8 0.18 7.72 5.99
N ASP A 9 0.08 8.38 7.13
CA ASP A 9 0.68 9.68 7.33
C ASP A 9 2.21 9.51 7.32
N MET A 10 2.86 10.09 6.32
CA MET A 10 4.29 9.97 6.13
C MET A 10 5.05 11.16 6.73
N GLY A 11 4.37 11.95 7.54
CA GLY A 11 4.94 13.11 8.19
C GLY A 11 4.80 14.39 7.39
N GLU A 12 5.09 15.51 8.00
CA GLU A 12 4.92 16.83 7.40
C GLU A 12 5.80 17.03 6.17
N GLU A 13 6.92 16.33 6.11
CA GLU A 13 7.90 16.50 5.04
C GLU A 13 7.45 15.90 3.71
N ALA A 14 6.46 15.01 3.73
CA ALA A 14 6.02 14.30 2.54
C ALA A 14 4.89 15.00 1.79
N GLU A 15 4.47 16.18 2.21
CA GLU A 15 3.40 16.96 1.56
C GLU A 15 2.08 16.22 1.34
N GLY A 16 1.90 15.08 2.00
CA GLY A 16 0.68 14.30 1.91
C GLY A 16 0.48 13.52 0.62
N GLN A 17 1.49 13.50 -0.25
CA GLN A 17 1.42 12.78 -1.53
C GLN A 17 2.63 11.91 -1.74
N ALA A 18 2.43 10.83 -2.50
CA ALA A 18 3.51 9.93 -2.90
C ALA A 18 3.20 9.34 -4.27
N THR A 19 4.23 8.86 -4.93
CA THR A 19 4.08 8.15 -6.21
C THR A 19 4.30 6.67 -5.96
N VAL A 20 3.43 5.83 -6.53
CA VAL A 20 3.60 4.38 -6.44
C VAL A 20 4.78 4.00 -7.34
N SER A 21 5.87 3.53 -6.72
CA SER A 21 7.06 3.12 -7.44
C SER A 21 6.88 1.74 -8.06
N TYR A 22 6.55 0.76 -7.22
CA TYR A 22 6.24 -0.59 -7.71
C TYR A 22 5.54 -1.39 -6.62
N TRP A 23 4.81 -2.42 -7.07
CA TRP A 23 4.15 -3.37 -6.19
C TRP A 23 5.03 -4.61 -6.02
N LYS A 24 5.11 -5.09 -4.79
CA LYS A 24 5.85 -6.32 -4.48
C LYS A 24 4.97 -7.56 -4.51
N VAL A 25 3.65 -7.35 -4.64
CA VAL A 25 2.66 -8.43 -4.69
C VAL A 25 1.67 -8.14 -5.82
N ALA A 26 0.91 -9.15 -6.19
CA ALA A 26 -0.11 -9.04 -7.23
C ALA A 26 -1.47 -9.46 -6.66
N GLU A 27 -2.53 -9.07 -7.36
CA GLU A 27 -3.87 -9.55 -6.99
C GLU A 27 -3.88 -11.07 -7.01
N GLY A 28 -4.48 -11.65 -5.98
CA GLY A 28 -4.52 -13.10 -5.79
C GLY A 28 -3.41 -13.66 -4.92
N ASP A 29 -2.37 -12.88 -4.66
CA ASP A 29 -1.27 -13.36 -3.82
C ASP A 29 -1.72 -13.47 -2.37
N ARG A 30 -1.25 -14.52 -1.71
CA ARG A 30 -1.40 -14.63 -0.27
C ARG A 30 -0.25 -13.93 0.41
N ILE A 31 -0.57 -13.12 1.41
CA ILE A 31 0.42 -12.33 2.16
C ILE A 31 0.23 -12.54 3.65
N GLU A 32 1.29 -12.25 4.40
CA GLU A 32 1.25 -12.27 5.85
C GLU A 32 1.43 -10.88 6.40
N LYS A 33 0.96 -10.67 7.63
CA LYS A 33 1.15 -9.41 8.31
C LYS A 33 2.62 -9.03 8.32
N ASP A 34 2.90 -7.77 8.02
CA ASP A 34 4.24 -7.18 7.92
C ASP A 34 5.01 -7.50 6.64
N ASP A 35 4.44 -8.31 5.74
CA ASP A 35 5.05 -8.48 4.42
C ASP A 35 5.02 -7.16 3.67
N ASP A 36 6.06 -6.88 2.89
CA ASP A 36 6.11 -5.67 2.07
C ASP A 36 5.09 -5.77 0.94
N LEU A 37 4.25 -4.76 0.79
CA LEU A 37 3.24 -4.72 -0.27
C LEU A 37 3.65 -3.87 -1.45
N VAL A 38 4.04 -2.64 -1.18
CA VAL A 38 4.24 -1.64 -2.24
C VAL A 38 5.27 -0.64 -1.77
N GLU A 39 6.04 -0.12 -2.72
CA GLU A 39 6.97 0.97 -2.45
C GLU A 39 6.39 2.27 -2.98
N LEU A 40 6.40 3.29 -2.13
CA LEU A 40 5.99 4.65 -2.47
C LEU A 40 7.21 5.55 -2.43
N THR A 41 7.25 6.51 -3.32
CA THR A 41 8.36 7.48 -3.38
C THR A 41 7.82 8.90 -3.21
N THR A 42 8.50 9.67 -2.39
CA THR A 42 8.24 11.10 -2.20
C THR A 42 9.50 11.88 -2.51
N ASP A 43 9.43 13.21 -2.44
CA ASP A 43 10.62 14.05 -2.59
C ASP A 43 11.63 13.86 -1.45
N LYS A 44 11.24 13.19 -0.37
CA LYS A 44 12.10 12.91 0.78
C LYS A 44 12.66 11.50 0.80
N GLY A 45 12.26 10.65 -0.13
CA GLY A 45 12.78 9.29 -0.21
C GLY A 45 11.71 8.26 -0.52
N ALA A 46 12.09 7.00 -0.40
CA ALA A 46 11.22 5.87 -0.66
C ALA A 46 10.71 5.28 0.66
N PHE A 47 9.47 4.83 0.63
CA PHE A 47 8.82 4.19 1.78
C PHE A 47 8.21 2.88 1.33
N VAL A 48 8.41 1.83 2.12
CA VAL A 48 7.76 0.54 1.87
C VAL A 48 6.56 0.42 2.79
N ILE A 49 5.42 0.07 2.24
CA ILE A 49 4.18 -0.11 3.00
C ILE A 49 4.00 -1.58 3.31
N PRO A 50 4.05 -1.97 4.59
CA PRO A 50 3.85 -3.36 4.97
C PRO A 50 2.37 -3.70 5.04
N SER A 51 2.05 -4.99 4.95
CA SER A 51 0.69 -5.43 5.12
C SER A 51 0.27 -5.34 6.59
N PRO A 52 -0.86 -4.71 6.88
CA PRO A 52 -1.34 -4.64 8.26
C PRO A 52 -2.00 -5.93 8.73
N VAL A 53 -2.31 -6.84 7.83
CA VAL A 53 -3.02 -8.08 8.15
C VAL A 53 -2.52 -9.22 7.26
N SER A 54 -2.83 -10.46 7.64
CA SER A 54 -2.59 -11.63 6.82
C SER A 54 -3.85 -11.95 6.01
N GLY A 55 -3.67 -12.34 4.76
CA GLY A 55 -4.79 -12.67 3.90
C GLY A 55 -4.38 -12.73 2.44
N THR A 56 -5.35 -12.52 1.55
CA THR A 56 -5.14 -12.55 0.12
C THR A 56 -5.39 -11.16 -0.47
N VAL A 57 -4.52 -10.73 -1.37
CA VAL A 57 -4.69 -9.45 -2.06
C VAL A 57 -5.89 -9.57 -3.00
N ALA A 58 -7.00 -8.95 -2.63
CA ALA A 58 -8.22 -9.03 -3.40
C ALA A 58 -8.23 -8.05 -4.56
N GLU A 59 -7.70 -6.84 -4.34
CA GLU A 59 -7.74 -5.79 -5.36
C GLU A 59 -6.60 -4.82 -5.13
N ILE A 60 -5.96 -4.39 -6.22
CA ILE A 60 -4.97 -3.30 -6.20
C ILE A 60 -5.65 -2.08 -6.81
N ARG A 61 -5.73 -1.00 -6.05
CA ARG A 61 -6.44 0.22 -6.46
C ARG A 61 -5.54 1.33 -6.97
N ALA A 62 -4.25 1.22 -6.76
CA ALA A 62 -3.28 2.20 -7.25
C ALA A 62 -2.24 1.46 -8.07
N GLU A 63 -1.94 1.96 -9.24
CA GLU A 63 -0.98 1.32 -10.14
C GLU A 63 0.37 2.01 -10.07
N GLU A 64 1.39 1.34 -10.57
CA GLU A 64 2.73 1.93 -10.65
C GLU A 64 2.67 3.21 -11.47
N GLY A 65 3.27 4.26 -10.94
CA GLY A 65 3.25 5.58 -11.56
C GLY A 65 2.14 6.50 -11.07
N ASP A 66 1.14 5.97 -10.36
CA ASP A 66 0.06 6.79 -9.83
C ASP A 66 0.53 7.64 -8.67
N VAL A 67 0.00 8.85 -8.58
CA VAL A 67 0.18 9.71 -7.42
C VAL A 67 -0.97 9.46 -6.46
N VAL A 68 -0.65 9.17 -5.21
CA VAL A 68 -1.63 8.87 -4.18
C VAL A 68 -1.48 9.85 -3.01
N GLU A 69 -2.54 10.02 -2.25
CA GLU A 69 -2.54 10.92 -1.10
C GLU A 69 -2.73 10.13 0.19
N VAL A 70 -2.33 10.73 1.30
CA VAL A 70 -2.59 10.18 2.63
C VAL A 70 -4.07 9.88 2.77
N GLY A 71 -4.40 8.66 3.20
CA GLY A 71 -5.78 8.21 3.33
C GLY A 71 -6.36 7.54 2.10
N SER A 72 -5.68 7.64 0.95
CA SER A 72 -6.13 6.93 -0.27
C SER A 72 -6.00 5.43 -0.11
N VAL A 73 -6.95 4.68 -0.66
CA VAL A 73 -6.91 3.22 -0.61
C VAL A 73 -5.94 2.70 -1.65
N LEU A 74 -4.92 1.97 -1.22
CA LEU A 74 -3.93 1.36 -2.11
C LEU A 74 -4.38 -0.01 -2.58
N ALA A 75 -4.94 -0.79 -1.68
CA ALA A 75 -5.34 -2.16 -1.97
C ALA A 75 -6.41 -2.63 -1.01
N ILE A 76 -7.11 -3.67 -1.40
CA ILE A 76 -8.06 -4.37 -0.55
C ILE A 76 -7.50 -5.75 -0.28
N ILE A 77 -7.42 -6.13 0.97
CA ILE A 77 -6.96 -7.46 1.38
C ILE A 77 -8.14 -8.21 1.98
N ASN A 78 -8.35 -9.43 1.49
CA ASN A 78 -9.34 -10.31 2.07
C ASN A 78 -8.69 -10.99 3.28
N GLU A 79 -8.91 -10.40 4.45
CA GLU A 79 -8.26 -10.81 5.69
C GLU A 79 -8.73 -12.20 6.12
N GLU A 80 -7.77 -13.01 6.59
CA GLU A 80 -8.08 -14.30 7.16
C GLU A 80 -8.76 -14.13 8.51
N GLY A 81 -9.88 -14.78 8.65
CA GLY A 81 -10.68 -14.70 9.87
C GLY A 81 -10.24 -15.63 10.98
#